data_9d6729fda41538a9d098748d0bb5ef26
#
_entry.id   9d6729fda41538a9d098748d0bb5ef26
#
_cell.length_a   1.000
_cell.length_b   1.000
_cell.length_c   1.000
_cell.angle_alpha   90.00
_cell.angle_beta   90.00
_cell.angle_gamma   90.00
#
_symmetry.space_group_name_H-M   'P 1'
#
loop_
_entity.id
_entity.type
_entity.pdbx_description
1 polymer ?
#
loop_
_entity_poly.entity_id
_entity_poly.type
_entity_poly.pdbx_seq_one_letter_code
_entity_poly.pdbx_strand_id
1 'polypeptide(L)'
;DFYIAGEIWHSARPWLQGDQFTGVMNYPYTLQIEDHFFKHKMDAKDLSEHLTDQLMMYPDMVDQAMMNMLDSHDTARILTLAKDNQDLALQAVAYEFVQPGVPCIYYGTEMGMSGDNDPDCRKPMDWSKLEGPVWQRVHELVKFRLDHSDTLNKGTVKLTVTEKGLLKVERTGKETIKAYYNTGKKGIKIDKTAVLSQNYKSEVLAPDGFLIEVEA
;
A
#
# COMPACT_ATOMS: atom_id res chain seq x y z
N ASP A 1 -27.07 -1.15 -6.88
CA ASP A 1 -26.34 -2.31 -6.35
C ASP A 1 -25.58 -1.88 -5.10
N PHE A 2 -25.47 -2.75 -4.11
CA PHE A 2 -24.72 -2.49 -2.88
C PHE A 2 -23.35 -3.16 -2.96
N TYR A 3 -22.32 -2.47 -2.44
CA TYR A 3 -21.05 -3.10 -2.13
C TYR A 3 -21.18 -3.86 -0.80
N ILE A 4 -20.90 -5.16 -0.84
CA ILE A 4 -20.95 -6.03 0.35
C ILE A 4 -19.53 -6.50 0.63
N ALA A 5 -18.95 -6.04 1.75
CA ALA A 5 -17.64 -6.44 2.21
C ALA A 5 -17.74 -7.56 3.24
N GLY A 6 -16.93 -8.60 3.06
CA GLY A 6 -16.75 -9.66 4.06
C GLY A 6 -15.53 -9.41 4.93
N GLU A 7 -15.56 -9.85 6.18
CA GLU A 7 -14.38 -9.91 7.04
C GLU A 7 -13.85 -11.35 7.05
N ILE A 8 -12.85 -11.61 6.21
CA ILE A 8 -12.27 -12.94 6.02
C ILE A 8 -10.75 -12.85 6.15
N TRP A 9 -10.19 -13.51 7.16
CA TRP A 9 -8.76 -13.46 7.48
C TRP A 9 -7.87 -14.42 6.65
N HIS A 10 -8.47 -15.24 5.83
CA HIS A 10 -7.80 -16.22 4.97
C HIS A 10 -8.30 -16.12 3.53
N SER A 11 -7.99 -17.08 2.67
CA SER A 11 -8.48 -17.06 1.30
C SER A 11 -10.02 -16.95 1.26
N ALA A 12 -10.50 -15.87 0.65
CA ALA A 12 -11.92 -15.57 0.53
C ALA A 12 -12.57 -16.17 -0.73
N ARG A 13 -11.84 -17.02 -1.48
CA ARG A 13 -12.30 -17.58 -2.74
C ARG A 13 -13.71 -18.23 -2.68
N PRO A 14 -14.11 -18.97 -1.62
CA PRO A 14 -15.44 -19.54 -1.55
C PRO A 14 -16.57 -18.50 -1.50
N TRP A 15 -16.32 -17.29 -1.03
CA TRP A 15 -17.31 -16.23 -0.84
C TRP A 15 -17.32 -15.17 -1.95
N LEU A 16 -16.36 -15.24 -2.89
CA LEU A 16 -16.17 -14.26 -3.97
C LEU A 16 -16.47 -14.87 -5.34
N GLN A 17 -17.56 -15.67 -5.40
CA GLN A 17 -18.03 -16.32 -6.63
C GLN A 17 -19.11 -15.51 -7.37
N GLY A 18 -19.44 -14.30 -6.89
CA GLY A 18 -20.43 -13.40 -7.48
C GLY A 18 -21.83 -13.51 -6.85
N ASP A 19 -21.99 -14.34 -5.83
CA ASP A 19 -23.28 -14.64 -5.18
C ASP A 19 -23.34 -14.21 -3.70
N GLN A 20 -22.23 -13.78 -3.10
CA GLN A 20 -22.16 -13.40 -1.69
C GLN A 20 -21.53 -12.02 -1.51
N PHE A 21 -20.19 -11.93 -1.39
CA PHE A 21 -19.48 -10.68 -1.20
C PHE A 21 -19.01 -10.07 -2.52
N THR A 22 -19.00 -8.74 -2.58
CA THR A 22 -18.39 -8.00 -3.69
C THR A 22 -16.86 -7.95 -3.54
N GLY A 23 -16.39 -7.81 -2.31
CA GLY A 23 -14.99 -7.83 -1.91
C GLY A 23 -14.88 -8.19 -0.43
N VAL A 24 -13.67 -8.27 0.08
CA VAL A 24 -13.40 -8.54 1.50
C VAL A 24 -12.35 -7.59 2.05
N MET A 25 -12.31 -7.45 3.38
CA MET A 25 -11.14 -6.90 4.08
C MET A 25 -9.95 -7.82 3.77
N ASN A 26 -8.96 -7.28 3.04
CA ASN A 26 -7.90 -8.08 2.43
C ASN A 26 -6.76 -8.39 3.42
N TYR A 27 -7.07 -9.06 4.53
CA TYR A 27 -6.08 -9.46 5.53
C TYR A 27 -4.90 -10.27 4.98
N PRO A 28 -5.09 -11.19 4.00
CA PRO A 28 -3.94 -11.86 3.37
C PRO A 28 -2.95 -10.89 2.74
N TYR A 29 -3.42 -9.79 2.14
CA TYR A 29 -2.57 -8.70 1.63
C TYR A 29 -1.88 -7.97 2.80
N THR A 30 -2.63 -7.55 3.81
CA THR A 30 -2.11 -6.85 5.00
C THR A 30 -0.95 -7.60 5.64
N LEU A 31 -1.11 -8.91 5.85
CA LEU A 31 -0.09 -9.75 6.49
C LEU A 31 1.21 -9.84 5.67
N GLN A 32 1.12 -9.88 4.34
CA GLN A 32 2.29 -9.88 3.45
C GLN A 32 3.02 -8.53 3.49
N ILE A 33 2.28 -7.42 3.51
CA ILE A 33 2.86 -6.09 3.66
C ILE A 33 3.56 -5.95 5.02
N GLU A 34 2.92 -6.40 6.10
CA GLU A 34 3.54 -6.40 7.43
C GLU A 34 4.83 -7.23 7.46
N ASP A 35 4.81 -8.43 6.90
CA ASP A 35 5.96 -9.34 6.93
C ASP A 35 7.14 -8.81 6.11
N HIS A 36 6.89 -8.04 5.06
CA HIS A 36 7.96 -7.41 4.27
C HIS A 36 8.42 -6.08 4.89
N PHE A 37 7.52 -5.09 5.04
CA PHE A 37 7.92 -3.72 5.41
C PHE A 37 8.33 -3.60 6.89
N PHE A 38 7.61 -4.27 7.80
CA PHE A 38 7.78 -4.02 9.23
C PHE A 38 8.49 -5.16 9.96
N LYS A 39 8.18 -6.40 9.63
CA LYS A 39 8.72 -7.57 10.34
C LYS A 39 9.98 -8.14 9.69
N HIS A 40 10.31 -7.74 8.45
CA HIS A 40 11.46 -8.22 7.67
C HIS A 40 11.56 -9.75 7.58
N LYS A 41 10.44 -10.44 7.51
CA LYS A 41 10.34 -11.89 7.36
C LYS A 41 10.32 -12.33 5.90
N MET A 42 10.07 -11.40 4.99
CA MET A 42 9.90 -11.61 3.56
C MET A 42 10.74 -10.59 2.81
N ASP A 43 11.46 -11.00 1.79
CA ASP A 43 12.20 -10.07 0.94
C ASP A 43 11.30 -9.45 -0.16
N ALA A 44 11.84 -8.51 -0.94
CA ALA A 44 11.08 -7.81 -1.98
C ALA A 44 10.66 -8.73 -3.14
N LYS A 45 11.46 -9.77 -3.42
CA LYS A 45 11.15 -10.75 -4.47
C LYS A 45 10.01 -11.65 -4.01
N ASP A 46 10.11 -12.20 -2.82
CA ASP A 46 9.05 -13.05 -2.22
C ASP A 46 7.74 -12.26 -2.14
N LEU A 47 7.76 -10.99 -1.69
CA LEU A 47 6.55 -10.15 -1.68
C LEU A 47 5.94 -10.00 -3.07
N SER A 48 6.77 -9.72 -4.09
CA SER A 48 6.29 -9.57 -5.46
C SER A 48 5.67 -10.85 -6.01
N GLU A 49 6.25 -12.01 -5.72
CA GLU A 49 5.76 -13.32 -6.14
C GLU A 49 4.45 -13.66 -5.40
N HIS A 50 4.40 -13.54 -4.07
CA HIS A 50 3.21 -13.86 -3.28
C HIS A 50 2.01 -12.96 -3.61
N LEU A 51 2.23 -11.65 -3.81
CA LEU A 51 1.15 -10.75 -4.21
C LEU A 51 0.69 -11.03 -5.65
N THR A 52 1.60 -11.42 -6.55
CA THR A 52 1.22 -11.86 -7.90
C THR A 52 0.37 -13.13 -7.83
N ASP A 53 0.76 -14.11 -7.03
CA ASP A 53 -0.02 -15.34 -6.82
C ASP A 53 -1.40 -15.03 -6.24
N GLN A 54 -1.48 -14.08 -5.29
CA GLN A 54 -2.77 -13.64 -4.72
C GLN A 54 -3.69 -13.03 -5.78
N LEU A 55 -3.16 -12.15 -6.65
CA LEU A 55 -3.91 -11.55 -7.75
C LEU A 55 -4.38 -12.60 -8.78
N MET A 56 -3.64 -13.69 -8.94
CA MET A 56 -4.04 -14.80 -9.81
C MET A 56 -5.15 -15.70 -9.22
N MET A 57 -5.50 -15.53 -7.94
CA MET A 57 -6.56 -16.32 -7.30
C MET A 57 -7.96 -15.86 -7.64
N TYR A 58 -8.14 -14.60 -8.04
CA TYR A 58 -9.43 -13.96 -8.23
C TYR A 58 -9.56 -13.37 -9.64
N PRO A 59 -10.79 -13.21 -10.16
CA PRO A 59 -11.02 -12.39 -11.35
C PRO A 59 -10.67 -10.92 -11.09
N ASP A 60 -10.19 -10.21 -12.10
CA ASP A 60 -9.78 -8.80 -12.02
C ASP A 60 -10.82 -7.90 -11.34
N MET A 61 -12.11 -8.12 -11.62
CA MET A 61 -13.20 -7.34 -11.00
C MET A 61 -13.28 -7.53 -9.48
N VAL A 62 -12.90 -8.70 -8.98
CA VAL A 62 -12.84 -8.99 -7.55
C VAL A 62 -11.61 -8.34 -6.94
N ASP A 63 -10.44 -8.46 -7.58
CA ASP A 63 -9.21 -7.79 -7.11
C ASP A 63 -9.39 -6.27 -7.03
N GLN A 64 -10.10 -5.68 -7.98
CA GLN A 64 -10.41 -4.24 -7.97
C GLN A 64 -11.40 -3.84 -6.86
N ALA A 65 -12.18 -4.78 -6.36
CA ALA A 65 -13.16 -4.57 -5.29
C ALA A 65 -12.62 -4.95 -3.89
N MET A 66 -11.42 -5.53 -3.79
CA MET A 66 -10.80 -5.85 -2.50
C MET A 66 -10.56 -4.59 -1.68
N MET A 67 -10.93 -4.60 -0.41
CA MET A 67 -10.64 -3.53 0.53
C MET A 67 -9.24 -3.78 1.13
N ASN A 68 -8.24 -3.15 0.53
CA ASN A 68 -6.88 -3.21 1.05
C ASN A 68 -6.76 -2.29 2.25
N MET A 69 -6.05 -2.72 3.26
CA MET A 69 -5.76 -1.94 4.46
C MET A 69 -4.43 -2.39 5.04
N LEU A 70 -3.76 -1.51 5.75
CA LEU A 70 -2.48 -1.80 6.40
C LEU A 70 -2.65 -2.02 7.91
N ASP A 71 -3.68 -1.41 8.49
CA ASP A 71 -4.10 -1.58 9.87
C ASP A 71 -5.62 -1.50 10.00
N SER A 72 -6.14 -1.93 11.14
CA SER A 72 -7.57 -1.97 11.41
C SER A 72 -7.86 -1.84 12.91
N HIS A 73 -9.13 -1.96 13.28
CA HIS A 73 -9.57 -2.01 14.67
C HIS A 73 -9.16 -3.31 15.40
N ASP A 74 -8.68 -4.32 14.67
CA ASP A 74 -8.27 -5.63 15.22
C ASP A 74 -6.76 -5.89 15.12
N THR A 75 -6.00 -4.91 14.58
CA THR A 75 -4.55 -5.04 14.41
C THR A 75 -3.80 -3.87 15.02
N ALA A 76 -2.51 -4.06 15.29
CA ALA A 76 -1.65 -2.95 15.67
C ALA A 76 -1.57 -1.92 14.54
N ARG A 77 -1.41 -0.64 14.89
CA ARG A 77 -1.25 0.45 13.92
C ARG A 77 0.09 0.39 13.22
N ILE A 78 0.12 0.76 11.93
CA ILE A 78 1.35 0.67 11.12
C ILE A 78 2.50 1.49 11.71
N LEU A 79 2.24 2.63 12.33
CA LEU A 79 3.31 3.43 12.95
C LEU A 79 3.94 2.69 14.15
N THR A 80 3.14 1.92 14.91
CA THR A 80 3.66 1.04 15.97
C THR A 80 4.50 -0.08 15.36
N LEU A 81 4.04 -0.73 14.29
CA LEU A 81 4.80 -1.76 13.57
C LEU A 81 6.10 -1.20 12.98
N ALA A 82 6.07 0.02 12.50
CA ALA A 82 7.24 0.76 12.00
C ALA A 82 8.17 1.29 13.11
N LYS A 83 7.86 1.05 14.40
CA LYS A 83 8.64 1.54 15.55
C LYS A 83 8.83 3.05 15.52
N ASP A 84 7.75 3.76 15.29
CA ASP A 84 7.66 5.23 15.16
C ASP A 84 8.45 5.82 13.96
N ASN A 85 8.93 4.97 13.04
CA ASN A 85 9.51 5.44 11.79
C ASN A 85 8.40 5.85 10.80
N GLN A 86 8.11 7.15 10.75
CA GLN A 86 7.08 7.72 9.87
C GLN A 86 7.38 7.48 8.39
N ASP A 87 8.66 7.53 7.98
CA ASP A 87 9.04 7.34 6.58
C ASP A 87 8.75 5.91 6.11
N LEU A 88 9.03 4.92 6.96
CA LEU A 88 8.71 3.51 6.67
C LEU A 88 7.19 3.28 6.62
N ALA A 89 6.44 3.84 7.56
CA ALA A 89 4.98 3.74 7.56
C ALA A 89 4.38 4.38 6.29
N LEU A 90 4.83 5.57 5.92
CA LEU A 90 4.39 6.27 4.71
C LEU A 90 4.83 5.57 3.41
N GLN A 91 5.98 4.89 3.40
CA GLN A 91 6.40 4.06 2.28
C GLN A 91 5.40 2.90 2.04
N ALA A 92 4.94 2.24 3.11
CA ALA A 92 3.94 1.17 3.01
C ALA A 92 2.58 1.72 2.53
N VAL A 93 2.14 2.89 3.03
CA VAL A 93 0.93 3.57 2.53
C VAL A 93 1.06 3.90 1.04
N ALA A 94 2.21 4.46 0.61
CA ALA A 94 2.44 4.75 -0.79
C ALA A 94 2.41 3.49 -1.67
N TYR A 95 2.87 2.35 -1.13
CA TYR A 95 2.76 1.06 -1.81
C TYR A 95 1.31 0.62 -1.97
N GLU A 96 0.49 0.70 -0.92
CA GLU A 96 -0.94 0.38 -0.96
C GLU A 96 -1.68 1.21 -2.01
N PHE A 97 -1.39 2.51 -2.11
CA PHE A 97 -2.10 3.44 -2.99
C PHE A 97 -1.91 3.19 -4.49
N VAL A 98 -0.90 2.41 -4.88
CA VAL A 98 -0.68 2.02 -6.28
C VAL A 98 -1.09 0.58 -6.60
N GLN A 99 -1.52 -0.20 -5.60
CA GLN A 99 -1.98 -1.58 -5.79
C GLN A 99 -3.38 -1.64 -6.42
N PRO A 100 -3.75 -2.78 -7.07
CA PRO A 100 -5.14 -3.10 -7.35
C PRO A 100 -5.94 -3.17 -6.06
N GLY A 101 -7.25 -2.89 -6.15
CA GLY A 101 -8.14 -2.84 -4.99
C GLY A 101 -8.38 -1.41 -4.51
N VAL A 102 -9.12 -1.28 -3.44
CA VAL A 102 -9.52 -0.02 -2.82
C VAL A 102 -8.69 0.19 -1.55
N PRO A 103 -7.79 1.17 -1.51
CA PRO A 103 -7.08 1.50 -0.27
C PRO A 103 -8.06 2.00 0.78
N CYS A 104 -7.96 1.43 1.98
CA CYS A 104 -8.80 1.77 3.12
C CYS A 104 -7.93 2.23 4.29
N ILE A 105 -7.95 3.52 4.58
CA ILE A 105 -7.22 4.11 5.70
C ILE A 105 -8.04 3.93 6.98
N TYR A 106 -7.51 3.21 7.96
CA TYR A 106 -8.09 3.17 9.29
C TYR A 106 -7.92 4.54 9.96
N TYR A 107 -8.98 5.06 10.63
CA TYR A 107 -8.94 6.41 11.19
C TYR A 107 -7.70 6.66 12.06
N GLY A 108 -7.06 7.79 11.87
CA GLY A 108 -5.85 8.19 12.61
C GLY A 108 -4.54 7.68 12.01
N THR A 109 -4.54 6.73 11.09
CA THR A 109 -3.35 6.31 10.34
C THR A 109 -2.83 7.48 9.49
N GLU A 110 -3.72 8.25 8.89
CA GLU A 110 -3.44 9.50 8.18
C GLU A 110 -2.88 10.60 9.09
N MET A 111 -3.09 10.49 10.39
CA MET A 111 -2.53 11.41 11.40
C MET A 111 -1.23 10.89 12.02
N GLY A 112 -0.75 9.71 11.62
CA GLY A 112 0.38 9.06 12.26
C GLY A 112 0.09 8.69 13.71
N MET A 113 -1.09 8.16 13.99
CA MET A 113 -1.41 7.61 15.30
C MET A 113 -0.73 6.25 15.48
N SER A 114 -0.19 6.01 16.67
CA SER A 114 0.31 4.72 17.12
C SER A 114 -0.69 4.03 18.04
N GLY A 115 -0.61 2.73 18.13
CA GLY A 115 -1.39 1.89 19.03
C GLY A 115 -1.04 0.43 18.79
N ASP A 116 -0.91 -0.33 19.86
CA ASP A 116 -0.73 -1.79 19.80
C ASP A 116 -2.08 -2.47 19.53
N ASN A 117 -2.14 -3.80 19.60
CA ASN A 117 -3.38 -4.56 19.41
C ASN A 117 -4.54 -4.01 20.27
N ASP A 118 -5.76 -4.45 19.96
CA ASP A 118 -6.96 -4.08 20.72
C ASP A 118 -6.74 -4.23 22.26
N PRO A 119 -7.12 -3.22 23.08
CA PRO A 119 -7.89 -2.01 22.73
C PRO A 119 -7.03 -0.81 22.33
N ASP A 120 -5.70 -0.88 22.34
CA ASP A 120 -4.81 0.29 22.19
C ASP A 120 -4.87 0.89 20.77
N CYS A 121 -5.13 0.09 19.74
CA CYS A 121 -5.35 0.55 18.37
C CYS A 121 -6.62 1.40 18.19
N ARG A 122 -7.57 1.36 19.16
CA ARG A 122 -8.87 2.06 19.11
C ARG A 122 -8.90 3.36 19.91
N LYS A 123 -7.75 4.00 20.14
CA LYS A 123 -7.67 5.31 20.80
C LYS A 123 -8.53 6.36 20.09
N PRO A 124 -9.09 7.35 20.82
CA PRO A 124 -9.75 8.48 20.20
C PRO A 124 -8.85 9.19 19.18
N MET A 125 -9.48 9.77 18.14
CA MET A 125 -8.77 10.53 17.10
C MET A 125 -7.95 11.67 17.71
N ASP A 126 -6.68 11.77 17.36
CA ASP A 126 -5.79 12.86 17.77
C ASP A 126 -5.86 14.02 16.77
N TRP A 127 -6.84 14.88 16.93
CA TRP A 127 -7.07 16.04 16.07
C TRP A 127 -5.94 17.09 16.11
N SER A 128 -5.04 17.02 17.09
CA SER A 128 -3.89 17.93 17.15
C SER A 128 -2.88 17.71 16.04
N LYS A 129 -2.93 16.55 15.38
CA LYS A 129 -2.06 16.16 14.24
C LYS A 129 -2.64 16.49 12.87
N LEU A 130 -3.85 17.07 12.83
CA LEU A 130 -4.47 17.53 11.59
C LEU A 130 -3.53 18.52 10.86
N GLU A 131 -3.42 18.37 9.54
CA GLU A 131 -2.50 19.14 8.68
C GLU A 131 -1.02 18.98 9.02
N GLY A 132 -0.66 18.01 9.87
CA GLY A 132 0.71 17.65 10.15
C GLY A 132 1.42 16.95 8.97
N PRO A 133 2.74 16.67 9.07
CA PRO A 133 3.51 16.12 7.96
C PRO A 133 2.98 14.79 7.41
N VAL A 134 2.53 13.90 8.28
CA VAL A 134 1.96 12.59 7.87
C VAL A 134 0.65 12.81 7.12
N TRP A 135 -0.23 13.65 7.66
CA TRP A 135 -1.50 14.00 7.02
C TRP A 135 -1.28 14.59 5.62
N GLN A 136 -0.37 15.55 5.48
CA GLN A 136 -0.05 16.17 4.19
C GLN A 136 0.42 15.13 3.18
N ARG A 137 1.28 14.20 3.58
CA ARG A 137 1.80 13.15 2.69
C ARG A 137 0.71 12.17 2.28
N VAL A 138 -0.15 11.74 3.22
CA VAL A 138 -1.30 10.87 2.90
C VAL A 138 -2.28 11.60 1.97
N HIS A 139 -2.53 12.90 2.20
CA HIS A 139 -3.37 13.71 1.31
C HIS A 139 -2.82 13.79 -0.13
N GLU A 140 -1.50 13.94 -0.29
CA GLU A 140 -0.85 13.89 -1.61
C GLU A 140 -1.05 12.54 -2.30
N LEU A 141 -0.95 11.43 -1.56
CA LEU A 141 -1.20 10.08 -2.08
C LEU A 141 -2.65 9.87 -2.48
N VAL A 142 -3.60 10.33 -1.67
CA VAL A 142 -5.05 10.33 -2.00
C VAL A 142 -5.30 11.10 -3.29
N LYS A 143 -4.77 12.33 -3.37
CA LYS A 143 -4.91 13.16 -4.57
C LYS A 143 -4.30 12.47 -5.79
N PHE A 144 -3.10 11.93 -5.67
CA PHE A 144 -2.45 11.17 -6.74
C PHE A 144 -3.34 10.03 -7.23
N ARG A 145 -3.89 9.21 -6.31
CA ARG A 145 -4.77 8.10 -6.71
C ARG A 145 -6.04 8.56 -7.41
N LEU A 146 -6.64 9.66 -6.98
CA LEU A 146 -7.84 10.22 -7.61
C LEU A 146 -7.53 10.76 -9.01
N ASP A 147 -6.44 11.51 -9.17
CA ASP A 147 -6.01 12.08 -10.43
C ASP A 147 -5.67 11.01 -11.48
N HIS A 148 -5.18 9.85 -11.05
CA HIS A 148 -4.78 8.71 -11.88
C HIS A 148 -5.73 7.49 -11.79
N SER A 149 -6.98 7.73 -11.35
CA SER A 149 -7.95 6.66 -11.02
C SER A 149 -8.27 5.74 -12.20
N ASP A 150 -8.29 6.23 -13.45
CA ASP A 150 -8.54 5.38 -14.62
C ASP A 150 -7.49 4.26 -14.74
N THR A 151 -6.21 4.59 -14.57
CA THR A 151 -5.12 3.61 -14.62
C THR A 151 -5.07 2.76 -13.35
N LEU A 152 -5.20 3.37 -12.17
CA LEU A 152 -5.06 2.67 -10.89
C LEU A 152 -6.25 1.75 -10.58
N ASN A 153 -7.44 2.03 -11.10
CA ASN A 153 -8.61 1.18 -10.87
C ASN A 153 -8.84 0.14 -11.98
N LYS A 154 -8.38 0.39 -13.23
CA LYS A 154 -8.70 -0.47 -14.39
C LYS A 154 -7.48 -1.03 -15.11
N GLY A 155 -6.31 -0.45 -14.87
CA GLY A 155 -5.07 -0.86 -15.54
C GLY A 155 -4.53 -2.19 -15.00
N THR A 156 -3.71 -2.83 -15.81
CA THR A 156 -2.96 -4.02 -15.39
C THR A 156 -1.91 -3.67 -14.35
N VAL A 157 -1.45 -4.67 -13.62
CA VAL A 157 -0.38 -4.53 -12.63
C VAL A 157 0.75 -5.50 -12.94
N LYS A 158 1.99 -5.03 -12.71
CA LYS A 158 3.18 -5.87 -12.74
C LYS A 158 4.02 -5.55 -11.51
N LEU A 159 4.26 -6.57 -10.70
CA LEU A 159 5.11 -6.50 -9.50
C LEU A 159 6.47 -7.12 -9.82
N THR A 160 7.55 -6.43 -9.54
CA THR A 160 8.91 -6.89 -9.84
C THR A 160 9.92 -6.29 -8.86
N VAL A 161 11.14 -6.82 -8.91
CA VAL A 161 12.31 -6.22 -8.27
C VAL A 161 13.29 -5.82 -9.35
N THR A 162 13.80 -4.60 -9.29
CA THR A 162 14.81 -4.12 -10.23
C THR A 162 16.16 -4.83 -10.00
N GLU A 163 17.05 -4.79 -10.97
CA GLU A 163 18.43 -5.32 -10.82
C GLU A 163 19.18 -4.69 -9.63
N LYS A 164 18.81 -3.48 -9.25
CA LYS A 164 19.37 -2.76 -8.09
C LYS A 164 18.69 -3.10 -6.77
N GLY A 165 17.70 -3.98 -6.76
CA GLY A 165 16.99 -4.44 -5.56
C GLY A 165 15.84 -3.53 -5.10
N LEU A 166 15.38 -2.58 -5.93
CA LEU A 166 14.18 -1.80 -5.61
C LEU A 166 12.93 -2.62 -5.91
N LEU A 167 12.00 -2.66 -4.98
CA LEU A 167 10.65 -3.14 -5.24
C LEU A 167 9.96 -2.20 -6.23
N LYS A 168 9.37 -2.73 -7.30
CA LYS A 168 8.75 -1.96 -8.38
C LYS A 168 7.33 -2.42 -8.62
N VAL A 169 6.41 -1.46 -8.66
CA VAL A 169 5.04 -1.62 -9.14
C VAL A 169 4.89 -0.87 -10.45
N GLU A 170 4.35 -1.54 -11.47
CA GLU A 170 4.02 -0.92 -12.75
C GLU A 170 2.51 -1.11 -13.01
N ARG A 171 1.81 0.00 -13.24
CA ARG A 171 0.40 0.01 -13.60
C ARG A 171 0.28 0.53 -15.02
N THR A 172 -0.40 -0.20 -15.89
CA THR A 172 -0.54 0.16 -17.30
C THR A 172 -2.01 0.23 -17.69
N GLY A 173 -2.44 1.39 -18.15
CA GLY A 173 -3.81 1.69 -18.56
C GLY A 173 -3.82 2.86 -19.54
N LYS A 174 -4.54 3.94 -19.21
CA LYS A 174 -4.55 5.19 -19.98
C LYS A 174 -3.16 5.84 -20.04
N GLU A 175 -2.37 5.59 -19.05
CA GLU A 175 -0.99 6.02 -18.85
C GLU A 175 -0.21 4.86 -18.19
N THR A 176 1.10 4.99 -18.09
CA THR A 176 1.94 4.03 -17.36
C THR A 176 2.49 4.69 -16.09
N ILE A 177 2.15 4.11 -14.95
CA ILE A 177 2.62 4.54 -13.63
C ILE A 177 3.66 3.55 -13.14
N LYS A 178 4.84 4.02 -12.79
CA LYS A 178 5.92 3.20 -12.23
C LYS A 178 6.30 3.72 -10.85
N ALA A 179 6.13 2.89 -9.84
CA ALA A 179 6.50 3.21 -8.47
C ALA A 179 7.66 2.33 -8.01
N TYR A 180 8.63 2.95 -7.36
CA TYR A 180 9.86 2.30 -6.87
C TYR A 180 9.97 2.52 -5.37
N TYR A 181 10.33 1.47 -4.63
CA TYR A 181 10.44 1.50 -3.18
C TYR A 181 11.79 0.95 -2.76
N ASN A 182 12.53 1.71 -1.97
CA ASN A 182 13.77 1.25 -1.39
C ASN A 182 13.53 0.70 0.02
N THR A 183 13.25 -0.60 0.09
CA THR A 183 13.08 -1.33 1.36
C THR A 183 14.41 -1.86 1.91
N GLY A 184 15.54 -1.52 1.25
CA GLY A 184 16.88 -1.87 1.68
C GLY A 184 17.49 -0.86 2.65
N LYS A 185 18.73 -1.12 3.07
CA LYS A 185 19.44 -0.32 4.07
C LYS A 185 20.41 0.72 3.48
N LYS A 186 20.53 0.80 2.15
CA LYS A 186 21.48 1.72 1.47
C LYS A 186 20.75 2.53 0.43
N GLY A 187 21.20 3.77 0.22
CA GLY A 187 20.72 4.60 -0.89
C GLY A 187 21.05 3.97 -2.25
N ILE A 188 20.10 4.02 -3.16
CA ILE A 188 20.20 3.45 -4.51
C ILE A 188 20.12 4.56 -5.54
N LYS A 189 21.12 4.64 -6.41
CA LYS A 189 21.11 5.62 -7.50
C LYS A 189 20.10 5.19 -8.57
N ILE A 190 19.13 6.09 -8.82
CA ILE A 190 18.08 5.93 -9.84
C ILE A 190 17.80 7.31 -10.45
N ASP A 191 18.01 7.43 -11.76
CA ASP A 191 17.73 8.66 -12.51
C ASP A 191 16.31 8.59 -13.06
N LYS A 192 15.38 9.30 -12.40
CA LYS A 192 13.94 9.29 -12.68
C LYS A 192 13.30 10.65 -12.42
N THR A 193 12.29 10.98 -13.21
CA THR A 193 11.48 12.18 -12.99
C THR A 193 10.26 11.83 -12.14
N ALA A 194 10.32 12.17 -10.86
CA ALA A 194 9.25 11.88 -9.93
C ALA A 194 8.12 12.91 -10.02
N VAL A 195 6.88 12.42 -10.08
CA VAL A 195 5.68 13.25 -9.83
C VAL A 195 5.34 13.28 -8.35
N LEU A 196 5.70 12.22 -7.61
CA LEU A 196 5.58 12.12 -6.16
C LEU A 196 6.74 11.29 -5.61
N SER A 197 7.37 11.75 -4.52
CA SER A 197 8.49 11.01 -3.93
C SER A 197 8.70 11.34 -2.45
N GLN A 198 9.36 10.42 -1.75
CA GLN A 198 9.84 10.57 -0.40
C GLN A 198 11.29 10.05 -0.34
N ASN A 199 12.16 10.74 0.39
CA ASN A 199 13.58 10.37 0.55
C ASN A 199 14.32 10.17 -0.78
N TYR A 200 13.94 10.93 -1.81
CA TYR A 200 14.58 10.96 -3.12
C TYR A 200 15.24 12.32 -3.34
N LYS A 201 16.57 12.34 -3.45
CA LYS A 201 17.35 13.56 -3.67
C LYS A 201 18.62 13.25 -4.46
N SER A 202 18.96 14.14 -5.40
CA SER A 202 20.19 14.03 -6.24
C SER A 202 20.30 12.64 -6.89
N GLU A 203 19.22 12.14 -7.47
CA GLU A 203 19.13 10.82 -8.11
C GLU A 203 19.42 9.65 -7.16
N VAL A 204 19.29 9.83 -5.87
CA VAL A 204 19.46 8.78 -4.88
C VAL A 204 18.15 8.59 -4.12
N LEU A 205 17.60 7.38 -4.19
CA LEU A 205 16.49 6.94 -3.37
C LEU A 205 17.04 6.31 -2.08
N ALA A 206 16.90 7.01 -0.98
CA ALA A 206 17.39 6.57 0.33
C ALA A 206 16.51 5.44 0.90
N PRO A 207 16.94 4.72 1.94
CA PRO A 207 16.10 3.78 2.68
C PRO A 207 14.76 4.39 3.09
N ASP A 208 13.71 3.57 3.17
CA ASP A 208 12.33 3.95 3.48
C ASP A 208 11.75 5.01 2.50
N GLY A 209 12.41 5.20 1.36
CA GLY A 209 12.00 6.12 0.31
C GLY A 209 11.18 5.45 -0.78
N PHE A 210 10.30 6.24 -1.40
CA PHE A 210 9.60 5.86 -2.62
C PHE A 210 9.69 6.95 -3.69
N LEU A 211 9.47 6.55 -4.93
CA LEU A 211 9.41 7.44 -6.09
C LEU A 211 8.35 6.92 -7.05
N ILE A 212 7.47 7.81 -7.51
CA ILE A 212 6.44 7.51 -8.50
C ILE A 212 6.64 8.40 -9.72
N GLU A 213 6.71 7.80 -10.89
CA GLU A 213 6.72 8.47 -12.20
C GLU A 213 5.47 8.10 -12.99
N VAL A 214 5.05 9.00 -13.89
CA VAL A 214 3.92 8.81 -14.81
C VAL A 214 4.41 9.09 -16.22
N GLU A 215 4.18 8.14 -17.10
CA GLU A 215 4.48 8.25 -18.53
C GLU A 215 3.16 8.23 -19.31
N ALA A 216 3.00 9.18 -20.23
CA ALA A 216 1.81 9.31 -21.07
C ALA A 216 1.71 8.18 -22.11
#